data_b4730adf9d3c72e7b389beb4699452f4
#
_entry.id   b4730adf9d3c72e7b389beb4699452f4
#
_cell.length_a   1.000
_cell.length_b   1.000
_cell.length_c   1.000
_cell.angle_alpha   90.00
_cell.angle_beta   90.00
_cell.angle_gamma   90.00
#
_symmetry.space_group_name_H-M   'P 1'
#
loop_
_entity.id
_entity.type
_entity.pdbx_description
1 polymer ?
#
loop_
_entity_poly.entity_id
_entity_poly.type
_entity_poly.pdbx_seq_one_letter_code
_entity_poly.pdbx_strand_id
1 'polypeptide(L)'
;HPQFGSFDKKQNTDAVFARLDWQINATNLLSFTDNFVNDNNNMGLSDNSAINLYEVYGDVHSLNNSALLTLRSVLGPRSTNELKLQHLYTLEKSMPGSELPADNIPRAIVQRVESEIDGNTATTTIQLGGQRYSPENFYNHVLQLVDNYYYNTNKVNYTYGFDLMYTNLNSRYGSEANGRFYFTGLDNFEALKPSRYVREVYLDPDQNNQRVRQNILNAGIYAQLQTKLFTGFELMAGLRLDNATYFNKGNFSQLVYDELGLRTDNGLSTFQIQPRVQITWDFNDKHTDILRIGGGIFASDINN
;
A
#
# COMPACT_ATOMS: atom_id res chain seq x y z
N HIS A 1 32.81 6.47 -21.91
CA HIS A 1 32.55 5.33 -21.05
C HIS A 1 31.05 5.14 -20.90
N PRO A 2 30.48 3.93 -20.96
CA PRO A 2 29.03 3.71 -20.96
C PRO A 2 28.32 4.18 -19.68
N GLN A 3 29.06 4.56 -18.63
CA GLN A 3 28.51 5.04 -17.36
C GLN A 3 28.40 6.55 -17.25
N PHE A 4 28.99 7.30 -18.20
CA PHE A 4 29.04 8.78 -18.20
C PHE A 4 28.45 9.32 -19.49
N GLY A 5 27.65 10.35 -19.39
CA GLY A 5 27.05 11.02 -20.53
C GLY A 5 25.62 11.47 -20.25
N SER A 6 24.89 11.76 -21.31
CA SER A 6 23.47 12.06 -21.25
C SER A 6 22.68 10.78 -21.44
N PHE A 7 21.75 10.50 -20.54
CA PHE A 7 20.87 9.33 -20.59
C PHE A 7 19.42 9.78 -20.68
N ASP A 8 18.64 9.10 -21.48
CA ASP A 8 17.22 9.37 -21.63
C ASP A 8 16.45 8.75 -20.48
N LYS A 9 15.87 9.59 -19.63
CA LYS A 9 14.86 9.15 -18.66
C LYS A 9 13.50 9.10 -19.36
N LYS A 10 12.92 7.93 -19.47
CA LYS A 10 11.62 7.69 -20.11
C LYS A 10 10.62 7.22 -19.07
N GLN A 11 9.47 7.85 -19.07
CA GLN A 11 8.31 7.40 -18.31
C GLN A 11 7.12 7.33 -19.25
N ASN A 12 6.48 6.17 -19.30
CA ASN A 12 5.28 5.95 -20.09
C ASN A 12 4.16 5.53 -19.15
N THR A 13 3.09 6.32 -19.16
CA THR A 13 1.90 6.03 -18.34
C THR A 13 0.70 5.86 -19.28
N ASP A 14 0.10 4.67 -19.24
CA ASP A 14 -1.17 4.37 -19.89
C ASP A 14 -2.27 4.36 -18.84
N ALA A 15 -3.31 5.17 -19.01
CA ALA A 15 -4.45 5.21 -18.12
C ALA A 15 -5.77 5.08 -18.89
N VAL A 16 -6.62 4.18 -18.44
CA VAL A 16 -7.93 3.92 -19.03
C VAL A 16 -8.97 3.89 -17.93
N PHE A 17 -10.07 4.64 -18.15
CA PHE A 17 -11.25 4.58 -17.31
C PHE A 17 -12.45 4.18 -18.16
N ALA A 18 -13.24 3.22 -17.67
CA ALA A 18 -14.49 2.78 -18.30
C ALA A 18 -15.61 2.78 -17.27
N ARG A 19 -16.82 3.19 -17.71
CA ARG A 19 -18.04 3.08 -16.91
C ARG A 19 -19.20 2.65 -17.80
N LEU A 20 -19.98 1.69 -17.30
CA LEU A 20 -21.22 1.21 -17.89
C LEU A 20 -22.31 1.23 -16.84
N ASP A 21 -23.44 1.85 -17.15
CA ASP A 21 -24.63 1.86 -16.30
C ASP A 21 -25.77 1.15 -17.06
N TRP A 22 -26.35 0.14 -16.43
CA TRP A 22 -27.44 -0.63 -16.97
C TRP A 22 -28.66 -0.57 -16.06
N GLN A 23 -29.70 0.09 -16.50
CA GLN A 23 -31.01 0.09 -15.85
C GLN A 23 -31.71 -1.24 -16.15
N ILE A 24 -31.54 -2.23 -15.23
CA ILE A 24 -32.12 -3.59 -15.40
C ILE A 24 -33.64 -3.51 -15.44
N ASN A 25 -34.24 -2.71 -14.55
CA ASN A 25 -35.66 -2.39 -14.49
C ASN A 25 -35.85 -1.08 -13.70
N ALA A 26 -37.11 -0.68 -13.46
CA ALA A 26 -37.43 0.59 -12.80
C ALA A 26 -36.84 0.76 -11.39
N THR A 27 -36.49 -0.33 -10.73
CA THR A 27 -35.97 -0.33 -9.34
C THR A 27 -34.51 -0.77 -9.20
N ASN A 28 -33.90 -1.30 -10.26
CA ASN A 28 -32.54 -1.86 -10.18
C ASN A 28 -31.63 -1.24 -11.22
N LEU A 29 -30.55 -0.63 -10.75
CA LEU A 29 -29.44 -0.09 -11.54
C LEU A 29 -28.15 -0.87 -11.24
N LEU A 30 -27.56 -1.44 -12.29
CA LEU A 30 -26.24 -2.07 -12.23
C LEU A 30 -25.22 -1.13 -12.88
N SER A 31 -24.17 -0.79 -12.14
CA SER A 31 -23.05 0.03 -12.61
C SER A 31 -21.77 -0.78 -12.55
N PHE A 32 -21.00 -0.74 -13.62
CA PHE A 32 -19.63 -1.26 -13.66
C PHE A 32 -18.68 -0.11 -13.94
N THR A 33 -17.59 -0.02 -13.15
CA THR A 33 -16.49 0.91 -13.41
C THR A 33 -15.18 0.14 -13.38
N ASP A 34 -14.26 0.48 -14.28
CA ASP A 34 -12.91 -0.02 -14.29
C ASP A 34 -11.92 1.13 -14.45
N ASN A 35 -10.88 1.11 -13.64
CA ASN A 35 -9.79 2.08 -13.68
C ASN A 35 -8.47 1.31 -13.78
N PHE A 36 -7.80 1.46 -14.91
CA PHE A 36 -6.54 0.81 -15.21
C PHE A 36 -5.45 1.86 -15.38
N VAL A 37 -4.32 1.66 -14.71
CA VAL A 37 -3.11 2.48 -14.86
C VAL A 37 -1.90 1.56 -14.97
N ASN A 38 -1.10 1.76 -16.00
CA ASN A 38 0.16 1.07 -16.22
C ASN A 38 1.26 2.10 -16.39
N ASP A 39 2.26 2.07 -15.54
CA ASP A 39 3.40 3.00 -15.56
C ASP A 39 4.72 2.24 -15.67
N ASN A 40 5.55 2.68 -16.61
CA ASN A 40 6.89 2.15 -16.84
C ASN A 40 7.90 3.28 -16.80
N ASN A 41 8.90 3.17 -15.94
CA ASN A 41 9.94 4.17 -15.77
C ASN A 41 11.32 3.50 -15.77
N ASN A 42 12.15 3.81 -16.77
CA ASN A 42 13.47 3.19 -16.97
C ASN A 42 14.56 3.67 -16.01
N MET A 43 14.30 4.71 -15.23
CA MET A 43 15.23 5.27 -14.25
C MET A 43 14.49 5.65 -12.97
N GLY A 44 13.51 4.82 -12.59
CA GLY A 44 12.61 5.09 -11.47
C GLY A 44 13.27 5.00 -10.10
N LEU A 45 14.33 4.21 -9.98
CA LEU A 45 15.05 4.01 -8.73
C LEU A 45 16.43 4.66 -8.80
N SER A 46 16.71 5.54 -7.86
CA SER A 46 18.01 6.17 -7.66
C SER A 46 18.17 6.57 -6.18
N ASP A 47 19.42 6.81 -5.77
CA ASP A 47 19.72 7.38 -4.46
C ASP A 47 20.07 8.86 -4.64
N ASN A 48 19.24 9.76 -4.13
CA ASN A 48 19.40 11.19 -4.31
C ASN A 48 20.52 11.80 -3.45
N SER A 49 21.11 11.04 -2.54
CA SER A 49 22.16 11.51 -1.64
C SER A 49 23.58 11.36 -2.19
N ALA A 50 23.73 10.87 -3.44
CA ALA A 50 25.01 10.56 -4.04
C ALA A 50 25.00 10.78 -5.55
N ILE A 51 26.20 10.86 -6.17
CA ILE A 51 26.34 10.76 -7.62
C ILE A 51 26.18 9.28 -7.99
N ASN A 52 25.11 8.99 -8.73
CA ASN A 52 24.83 7.65 -9.23
C ASN A 52 25.41 7.48 -10.62
N LEU A 53 26.25 6.48 -10.85
CA LEU A 53 26.55 6.04 -12.20
C LEU A 53 25.32 5.37 -12.83
N TYR A 54 25.28 5.30 -14.15
CA TYR A 54 24.10 4.84 -14.89
C TYR A 54 23.61 3.44 -14.46
N GLU A 55 24.53 2.54 -14.17
CA GLU A 55 24.20 1.16 -13.73
C GLU A 55 23.48 1.05 -12.38
N VAL A 56 23.49 2.12 -11.57
CA VAL A 56 22.80 2.18 -10.27
C VAL A 56 21.29 2.39 -10.43
N TYR A 57 20.86 2.96 -11.56
CA TYR A 57 19.45 3.15 -11.84
C TYR A 57 18.77 1.82 -12.17
N GLY A 58 17.50 1.73 -11.87
CA GLY A 58 16.67 0.58 -12.16
C GLY A 58 15.35 0.94 -12.81
N ASP A 59 14.80 0.00 -13.53
CA ASP A 59 13.48 0.10 -14.14
C ASP A 59 12.40 -0.17 -13.09
N VAL A 60 11.36 0.64 -13.08
CA VAL A 60 10.16 0.44 -12.25
C VAL A 60 8.96 0.25 -13.17
N HIS A 61 8.24 -0.82 -12.92
CA HIS A 61 6.96 -1.09 -13.55
C HIS A 61 5.88 -1.15 -12.46
N SER A 62 4.89 -0.25 -12.57
CA SER A 62 3.73 -0.21 -11.68
C SER A 62 2.46 -0.44 -12.50
N LEU A 63 1.61 -1.35 -12.02
CA LEU A 63 0.30 -1.59 -12.61
C LEU A 63 -0.76 -1.54 -11.51
N ASN A 64 -1.82 -0.82 -11.77
CA ASN A 64 -2.98 -0.71 -10.88
C ASN A 64 -4.26 -0.89 -11.69
N ASN A 65 -5.07 -1.86 -11.30
CA ASN A 65 -6.38 -2.09 -11.92
C ASN A 65 -7.43 -2.23 -10.83
N SER A 66 -8.48 -1.41 -10.90
CA SER A 66 -9.60 -1.41 -9.96
C SER A 66 -10.92 -1.54 -10.70
N ALA A 67 -11.55 -2.71 -10.60
CA ALA A 67 -12.86 -3.01 -11.13
C ALA A 67 -13.90 -2.98 -9.99
N LEU A 68 -15.00 -2.25 -10.18
CA LEU A 68 -16.09 -2.12 -9.21
C LEU A 68 -17.44 -2.38 -9.90
N LEU A 69 -18.18 -3.33 -9.37
CA LEU A 69 -19.58 -3.60 -9.73
C LEU A 69 -20.49 -3.12 -8.59
N THR A 70 -21.48 -2.30 -8.90
CA THR A 70 -22.45 -1.77 -7.93
C THR A 70 -23.86 -2.08 -8.39
N LEU A 71 -24.61 -2.80 -7.56
CA LEU A 71 -26.06 -2.98 -7.77
C LEU A 71 -26.80 -2.11 -6.76
N ARG A 72 -27.56 -1.14 -7.28
CA ARG A 72 -28.46 -0.33 -6.47
C ARG A 72 -29.90 -0.73 -6.71
N SER A 73 -30.60 -1.09 -5.62
CA SER A 73 -31.96 -1.59 -5.66
C SER A 73 -32.89 -0.75 -4.79
N VAL A 74 -33.97 -0.25 -5.34
CA VAL A 74 -35.09 0.37 -4.60
C VAL A 74 -36.08 -0.74 -4.22
N LEU A 75 -36.08 -1.14 -2.94
CA LEU A 75 -36.89 -2.26 -2.43
C LEU A 75 -38.27 -1.82 -1.96
N GLY A 76 -38.50 -0.52 -1.88
CA GLY A 76 -39.78 0.05 -1.50
C GLY A 76 -39.69 1.56 -1.27
N PRO A 77 -40.78 2.22 -0.84
CA PRO A 77 -40.80 3.69 -0.68
C PRO A 77 -39.81 4.22 0.36
N ARG A 78 -39.34 3.35 1.25
CA ARG A 78 -38.46 3.69 2.37
C ARG A 78 -37.17 2.89 2.42
N SER A 79 -36.95 1.97 1.48
CA SER A 79 -35.88 0.99 1.53
C SER A 79 -35.08 1.03 0.24
N THR A 80 -33.76 1.16 0.37
CA THR A 80 -32.79 1.03 -0.69
C THR A 80 -31.68 0.09 -0.27
N ASN A 81 -31.17 -0.70 -1.18
CA ASN A 81 -29.98 -1.53 -0.96
C ASN A 81 -28.91 -1.17 -1.99
N GLU A 82 -27.67 -1.20 -1.57
CA GLU A 82 -26.48 -1.00 -2.42
C GLU A 82 -25.47 -2.10 -2.14
N LEU A 83 -25.34 -3.05 -3.08
CA LEU A 83 -24.36 -4.11 -3.06
C LEU A 83 -23.20 -3.73 -3.97
N LYS A 84 -21.98 -3.83 -3.46
CA LYS A 84 -20.72 -3.54 -4.17
C LYS A 84 -19.80 -4.74 -4.15
N LEU A 85 -19.24 -5.08 -5.30
CA LEU A 85 -18.15 -6.04 -5.44
C LEU A 85 -17.00 -5.34 -6.13
N GLN A 86 -15.85 -5.27 -5.45
CA GLN A 86 -14.63 -4.66 -5.96
C GLN A 86 -13.52 -5.69 -6.06
N HIS A 87 -12.75 -5.62 -7.14
CA HIS A 87 -11.46 -6.28 -7.27
C HIS A 87 -10.39 -5.23 -7.55
N LEU A 88 -9.36 -5.20 -6.72
CA LEU A 88 -8.17 -4.37 -6.92
C LEU A 88 -6.97 -5.30 -7.13
N TYR A 89 -6.22 -5.04 -8.19
CA TYR A 89 -4.92 -5.63 -8.45
C TYR A 89 -3.86 -4.55 -8.50
N THR A 90 -2.78 -4.71 -7.74
CA THR A 90 -1.61 -3.84 -7.79
C THR A 90 -0.35 -4.66 -8.02
N LEU A 91 0.50 -4.17 -8.89
CA LEU A 91 1.85 -4.68 -9.12
C LEU A 91 2.84 -3.53 -9.03
N GLU A 92 3.91 -3.74 -8.28
CA GLU A 92 5.10 -2.90 -8.33
C GLU A 92 6.32 -3.81 -8.49
N LYS A 93 7.11 -3.56 -9.50
CA LYS A 93 8.27 -4.37 -9.87
C LYS A 93 9.46 -3.48 -10.13
N SER A 94 10.55 -3.76 -9.42
CA SER A 94 11.84 -3.09 -9.59
C SER A 94 12.85 -4.06 -10.15
N MET A 95 13.50 -3.66 -11.23
CA MET A 95 14.46 -4.49 -11.96
C MET A 95 15.72 -3.69 -12.30
N PRO A 96 16.87 -4.34 -12.54
CA PRO A 96 18.00 -3.66 -13.16
C PRO A 96 17.58 -3.07 -14.50
N GLY A 97 18.18 -1.95 -14.88
CA GLY A 97 17.95 -1.38 -16.20
C GLY A 97 18.38 -2.36 -17.33
N SER A 98 17.69 -2.30 -18.46
CA SER A 98 17.82 -3.30 -19.54
C SER A 98 19.20 -3.37 -20.20
N GLU A 99 20.01 -2.34 -20.07
CA GLU A 99 21.37 -2.24 -20.63
C GLU A 99 22.48 -2.56 -19.60
N LEU A 100 22.09 -3.03 -18.43
CA LEU A 100 22.98 -3.16 -17.28
C LEU A 100 23.28 -4.61 -16.93
N PRO A 101 24.34 -4.83 -16.12
CA PRO A 101 24.70 -6.17 -15.70
C PRO A 101 23.57 -6.86 -14.94
N ALA A 102 23.66 -8.19 -14.89
CA ALA A 102 22.70 -9.04 -14.24
C ALA A 102 22.34 -8.58 -12.81
N ASP A 103 21.16 -8.93 -12.36
CA ASP A 103 20.58 -8.57 -11.07
C ASP A 103 21.34 -9.11 -9.83
N ASN A 104 22.43 -9.82 -10.01
CA ASN A 104 23.30 -10.36 -8.97
C ASN A 104 24.59 -9.55 -8.74
N ILE A 105 24.75 -8.40 -9.36
CA ILE A 105 25.94 -7.55 -9.19
C ILE A 105 25.87 -6.76 -7.87
N PRO A 106 26.90 -6.82 -7.02
CA PRO A 106 26.94 -6.02 -5.81
C PRO A 106 27.12 -4.54 -6.10
N ARG A 107 26.69 -3.70 -5.17
CA ARG A 107 26.83 -2.24 -5.21
C ARG A 107 28.13 -1.82 -4.55
N ALA A 108 28.81 -0.83 -5.12
CA ALA A 108 29.91 -0.13 -4.46
C ALA A 108 29.50 1.32 -4.15
N ILE A 109 29.86 1.78 -2.96
CA ILE A 109 29.65 3.15 -2.46
C ILE A 109 31.00 3.72 -2.08
N VAL A 110 31.50 4.65 -2.88
CA VAL A 110 32.78 5.34 -2.65
C VAL A 110 32.47 6.67 -1.98
N GLN A 111 32.72 6.74 -0.69
CA GLN A 111 32.50 7.94 0.14
C GLN A 111 33.73 8.83 0.15
N ARG A 112 33.55 10.11 0.44
CA ARG A 112 34.64 11.10 0.53
C ARG A 112 35.50 11.17 -0.72
N VAL A 113 34.83 11.18 -1.87
CA VAL A 113 35.51 11.48 -3.13
C VAL A 113 35.71 12.98 -3.19
N GLU A 114 36.96 13.41 -3.16
CA GLU A 114 37.33 14.82 -3.23
C GLU A 114 37.47 15.26 -4.69
N SER A 115 37.03 16.47 -4.99
CA SER A 115 37.22 17.14 -6.26
C SER A 115 37.48 18.64 -6.04
N GLU A 116 38.29 19.24 -6.89
CA GLU A 116 38.45 20.69 -6.92
C GLU A 116 37.52 21.29 -7.95
N ILE A 117 36.67 22.22 -7.52
CA ILE A 117 35.74 22.97 -8.37
C ILE A 117 35.95 24.44 -8.06
N ASP A 118 36.41 25.21 -9.06
CA ASP A 118 36.67 26.66 -8.95
C ASP A 118 37.57 27.01 -7.76
N GLY A 119 38.61 26.21 -7.50
CA GLY A 119 39.56 26.42 -6.41
C GLY A 119 39.04 26.05 -5.02
N ASN A 120 37.85 25.44 -4.93
CA ASN A 120 37.27 24.93 -3.69
C ASN A 120 37.24 23.39 -3.70
N THR A 121 37.66 22.78 -2.60
CA THR A 121 37.53 21.34 -2.43
C THR A 121 36.08 20.96 -2.11
N ALA A 122 35.47 20.15 -2.94
CA ALA A 122 34.16 19.56 -2.71
C ALA A 122 34.30 18.06 -2.42
N THR A 123 33.51 17.56 -1.49
CA THR A 123 33.50 16.14 -1.13
C THR A 123 32.13 15.55 -1.49
N THR A 124 32.14 14.41 -2.17
CA THR A 124 30.91 13.73 -2.59
C THR A 124 30.98 12.22 -2.35
N THR A 125 29.87 11.54 -2.58
CA THR A 125 29.77 10.09 -2.61
C THR A 125 29.39 9.64 -4.01
N ILE A 126 30.06 8.63 -4.54
CA ILE A 126 29.76 8.02 -5.83
C ILE A 126 29.21 6.61 -5.60
N GLN A 127 28.19 6.23 -6.30
CA GLN A 127 27.60 4.90 -6.28
C GLN A 127 27.69 4.27 -7.66
N LEU A 128 28.09 2.99 -7.69
CA LEU A 128 28.26 2.21 -8.92
C LEU A 128 27.95 0.74 -8.65
N GLY A 129 27.78 -0.07 -9.70
CA GLY A 129 27.42 -1.48 -9.61
C GLY A 129 25.90 -1.72 -9.61
N GLY A 130 25.45 -2.77 -8.95
CA GLY A 130 24.07 -3.20 -9.01
C GLY A 130 23.08 -2.27 -8.34
N GLN A 131 21.83 -2.40 -8.75
CA GLN A 131 20.69 -1.66 -8.15
C GLN A 131 20.37 -2.21 -6.74
N ARG A 132 20.17 -1.32 -5.77
CA ARG A 132 19.94 -1.66 -4.36
C ARG A 132 18.66 -2.47 -4.16
N TYR A 133 17.58 -2.08 -4.83
CA TYR A 133 16.24 -2.64 -4.64
C TYR A 133 15.85 -3.67 -5.68
N SER A 134 16.81 -4.17 -6.44
CA SER A 134 16.54 -5.13 -7.51
C SER A 134 17.12 -6.51 -7.19
N PRO A 135 16.34 -7.57 -7.42
CA PRO A 135 14.96 -7.54 -7.88
C PRO A 135 13.94 -7.42 -6.73
N GLU A 136 13.00 -6.52 -6.85
CA GLU A 136 11.84 -6.44 -5.97
C GLU A 136 10.55 -6.66 -6.75
N ASN A 137 9.55 -7.26 -6.10
CA ASN A 137 8.29 -7.54 -6.74
C ASN A 137 7.19 -7.64 -5.68
N PHE A 138 6.25 -6.70 -5.73
CA PHE A 138 5.09 -6.63 -4.85
C PHE A 138 3.85 -6.74 -5.71
N TYR A 139 2.98 -7.70 -5.43
CA TYR A 139 1.67 -7.74 -6.04
C TYR A 139 0.59 -8.14 -5.05
N ASN A 140 -0.52 -7.49 -5.16
CA ASN A 140 -1.64 -7.67 -4.27
C ASN A 140 -2.93 -7.88 -5.07
N HIS A 141 -3.75 -8.78 -4.60
CA HIS A 141 -5.14 -8.91 -5.01
C HIS A 141 -6.03 -8.61 -3.80
N VAL A 142 -6.95 -7.69 -3.97
CA VAL A 142 -7.98 -7.39 -2.97
C VAL A 142 -9.34 -7.66 -3.59
N LEU A 143 -10.13 -8.52 -2.95
CA LEU A 143 -11.53 -8.73 -3.29
C LEU A 143 -12.37 -8.22 -2.13
N GLN A 144 -13.27 -7.26 -2.40
CA GLN A 144 -14.12 -6.67 -1.38
C GLN A 144 -15.59 -6.78 -1.77
N LEU A 145 -16.42 -7.20 -0.82
CA LEU A 145 -17.87 -7.24 -0.93
C LEU A 145 -18.45 -6.39 0.19
N VAL A 146 -19.21 -5.35 -0.20
CA VAL A 146 -19.89 -4.44 0.72
C VAL A 146 -21.37 -4.42 0.42
N ASP A 147 -22.20 -4.55 1.43
CA ASP A 147 -23.63 -4.33 1.32
C ASP A 147 -24.10 -3.27 2.29
N ASN A 148 -24.91 -2.33 1.79
CA ASN A 148 -25.54 -1.28 2.56
C ASN A 148 -27.06 -1.34 2.36
N TYR A 149 -27.77 -1.54 3.42
CA TYR A 149 -29.22 -1.45 3.44
C TYR A 149 -29.64 -0.17 4.16
N TYR A 150 -30.36 0.69 3.47
CA TYR A 150 -30.88 1.95 3.98
C TYR A 150 -32.38 1.83 4.20
N TYR A 151 -32.81 2.20 5.41
CA TYR A 151 -34.24 2.26 5.73
C TYR A 151 -34.59 3.64 6.33
N ASN A 152 -35.37 4.41 5.60
CA ASN A 152 -35.70 5.78 5.90
C ASN A 152 -37.14 5.90 6.37
N THR A 153 -37.34 6.34 7.59
CA THR A 153 -38.63 6.72 8.14
C THR A 153 -38.78 8.24 8.13
N ASN A 154 -39.96 8.75 8.52
CA ASN A 154 -40.17 10.19 8.63
C ASN A 154 -39.31 10.84 9.75
N LYS A 155 -38.79 10.04 10.71
CA LYS A 155 -38.07 10.53 11.87
C LYS A 155 -36.63 10.01 11.96
N VAL A 156 -36.37 8.78 11.52
CA VAL A 156 -35.10 8.10 11.70
C VAL A 156 -34.67 7.47 10.37
N ASN A 157 -33.41 7.69 10.02
CA ASN A 157 -32.73 7.01 8.94
C ASN A 157 -31.82 5.94 9.55
N TYR A 158 -31.97 4.72 9.09
CA TYR A 158 -31.16 3.58 9.50
C TYR A 158 -30.26 3.15 8.36
N THR A 159 -29.03 2.82 8.67
CA THR A 159 -28.08 2.14 7.76
C THR A 159 -27.59 0.89 8.44
N TYR A 160 -27.73 -0.24 7.77
CA TYR A 160 -27.16 -1.53 8.17
C TYR A 160 -26.23 -2.00 7.06
N GLY A 161 -25.16 -2.67 7.42
CA GLY A 161 -24.28 -3.17 6.38
C GLY A 161 -23.26 -4.18 6.88
N PHE A 162 -22.60 -4.79 5.91
CA PHE A 162 -21.42 -5.58 6.14
C PHE A 162 -20.33 -5.24 5.11
N ASP A 163 -19.12 -5.59 5.45
CA ASP A 163 -17.92 -5.38 4.66
C ASP A 163 -17.03 -6.62 4.81
N LEU A 164 -16.77 -7.30 3.71
CA LEU A 164 -15.88 -8.44 3.65
C LEU A 164 -14.76 -8.12 2.68
N MET A 165 -13.52 -8.08 3.15
CA MET A 165 -12.37 -7.81 2.32
C MET A 165 -11.33 -8.93 2.48
N TYR A 166 -11.06 -9.62 1.39
CA TYR A 166 -10.00 -10.61 1.30
C TYR A 166 -8.82 -10.04 0.54
N THR A 167 -7.65 -10.05 1.18
CA THR A 167 -6.40 -9.55 0.61
C THR A 167 -5.40 -10.69 0.48
N ASN A 168 -4.86 -10.87 -0.72
CA ASN A 168 -3.72 -11.74 -0.99
C ASN A 168 -2.51 -10.87 -1.29
N LEU A 169 -1.56 -10.85 -0.37
CA LEU A 169 -0.28 -10.15 -0.49
C LEU A 169 0.80 -11.13 -0.94
N ASN A 170 1.62 -10.72 -1.88
CA ASN A 170 2.80 -11.45 -2.27
C ASN A 170 3.93 -10.45 -2.53
N SER A 171 4.95 -10.51 -1.71
CA SER A 171 6.08 -9.59 -1.79
C SER A 171 7.40 -10.35 -1.84
N ARG A 172 8.29 -9.87 -2.70
CA ARG A 172 9.70 -10.19 -2.70
C ARG A 172 10.45 -8.89 -2.50
N TYR A 173 11.13 -8.78 -1.38
CA TYR A 173 11.96 -7.62 -1.05
C TYR A 173 13.42 -8.03 -1.15
N GLY A 174 14.12 -7.48 -2.13
CA GLY A 174 15.49 -7.85 -2.47
C GLY A 174 16.54 -6.83 -2.02
N SER A 175 16.19 -5.89 -1.15
CA SER A 175 17.12 -4.85 -0.69
C SER A 175 18.41 -5.44 -0.15
N GLU A 176 19.54 -4.95 -0.64
CA GLU A 176 20.90 -5.37 -0.24
C GLU A 176 21.20 -6.88 -0.42
N ALA A 177 20.33 -7.63 -1.11
CA ALA A 177 20.52 -9.08 -1.29
C ALA A 177 21.81 -9.43 -2.05
N ASN A 178 22.24 -8.55 -2.96
CA ASN A 178 23.48 -8.71 -3.74
C ASN A 178 24.74 -8.20 -3.00
N GLY A 179 24.55 -7.52 -1.88
CA GLY A 179 25.64 -6.97 -1.07
C GLY A 179 26.08 -5.58 -1.52
N ARG A 180 26.68 -4.87 -0.58
CA ARG A 180 27.14 -3.51 -0.74
C ARG A 180 28.50 -3.31 -0.09
N PHE A 181 29.45 -2.84 -0.87
CA PHE A 181 30.81 -2.49 -0.41
C PHE A 181 30.90 -0.98 -0.21
N TYR A 182 31.49 -0.57 0.90
CA TYR A 182 31.80 0.83 1.18
C TYR A 182 33.30 1.05 1.10
N PHE A 183 33.70 2.11 0.42
CA PHE A 183 35.10 2.54 0.30
C PHE A 183 35.20 3.98 0.79
N THR A 184 36.33 4.33 1.40
CA THR A 184 36.64 5.69 1.80
C THR A 184 37.72 6.23 0.88
N GLY A 185 37.36 7.14 -0.02
CA GLY A 185 38.23 7.67 -1.05
C GLY A 185 38.43 6.74 -2.25
N LEU A 186 38.89 7.30 -3.35
CA LEU A 186 39.16 6.59 -4.61
C LEU A 186 40.35 5.61 -4.46
N ASP A 187 41.40 5.95 -3.73
CA ASP A 187 42.56 5.11 -3.56
C ASP A 187 42.21 3.74 -2.94
N ASN A 188 41.32 3.75 -1.94
CA ASN A 188 40.86 2.50 -1.35
C ASN A 188 39.95 1.71 -2.30
N PHE A 189 39.18 2.40 -3.14
CA PHE A 189 38.38 1.75 -4.17
C PHE A 189 39.27 1.08 -5.23
N GLU A 190 40.28 1.78 -5.75
CA GLU A 190 41.27 1.22 -6.67
C GLU A 190 42.04 0.03 -6.09
N ALA A 191 42.38 0.13 -4.84
CA ALA A 191 43.08 -0.94 -4.11
C ALA A 191 42.18 -2.10 -3.70
N LEU A 192 40.88 -2.03 -4.00
CA LEU A 192 39.84 -3.01 -3.58
C LEU A 192 39.85 -3.27 -2.06
N LYS A 193 40.05 -2.21 -1.25
CA LYS A 193 40.05 -2.25 0.21
C LYS A 193 38.79 -1.62 0.79
N PRO A 194 37.66 -2.36 0.89
CA PRO A 194 36.44 -1.83 1.46
C PRO A 194 36.61 -1.58 2.97
N SER A 195 36.02 -0.49 3.44
CA SER A 195 35.94 -0.17 4.89
C SER A 195 34.80 -0.96 5.56
N ARG A 196 33.79 -1.38 4.80
CA ARG A 196 32.65 -2.14 5.29
C ARG A 196 31.99 -2.90 4.14
N TYR A 197 31.46 -4.08 4.47
CA TYR A 197 30.57 -4.86 3.62
C TYR A 197 29.25 -5.09 4.34
N VAL A 198 28.14 -4.94 3.64
CA VAL A 198 26.78 -5.18 4.13
C VAL A 198 26.07 -6.07 3.14
N ARG A 199 25.38 -7.08 3.62
CA ARG A 199 24.48 -7.93 2.83
C ARG A 199 23.33 -8.39 3.68
N GLU A 200 22.12 -8.31 3.14
CA GLU A 200 20.96 -8.98 3.70
C GLU A 200 20.94 -10.42 3.22
N VAL A 201 20.75 -11.34 4.16
CA VAL A 201 20.64 -12.78 3.88
C VAL A 201 19.34 -13.28 4.46
N TYR A 202 18.67 -14.13 3.71
CA TYR A 202 17.46 -14.79 4.20
C TYR A 202 17.85 -15.92 5.15
N LEU A 203 17.14 -16.05 6.27
CA LEU A 203 17.39 -17.10 7.25
C LEU A 203 16.94 -18.48 6.75
N ASP A 204 16.06 -18.51 5.76
CA ASP A 204 15.64 -19.74 5.09
C ASP A 204 16.73 -20.18 4.09
N PRO A 205 17.32 -21.38 4.25
CA PRO A 205 18.32 -21.91 3.33
C PRO A 205 17.79 -22.15 1.91
N ASP A 206 16.48 -22.27 1.74
CA ASP A 206 15.84 -22.35 0.43
C ASP A 206 15.70 -20.94 -0.18
N GLN A 207 16.75 -20.49 -0.86
CA GLN A 207 16.81 -19.16 -1.49
C GLN A 207 15.70 -18.90 -2.53
N ASN A 208 14.92 -19.89 -2.91
CA ASN A 208 13.75 -19.72 -3.75
C ASN A 208 12.55 -19.17 -2.96
N ASN A 209 12.62 -19.11 -1.63
CA ASN A 209 11.51 -18.73 -0.76
C ASN A 209 11.65 -17.30 -0.20
N GLN A 210 12.29 -16.41 -0.93
CA GLN A 210 12.41 -14.95 -0.61
C GLN A 210 11.05 -14.23 -0.70
N ARG A 211 9.95 -14.96 -0.76
CA ARG A 211 8.62 -14.39 -0.92
C ARG A 211 7.84 -14.47 0.39
N VAL A 212 7.40 -13.31 0.86
CA VAL A 212 6.40 -13.25 1.92
C VAL A 212 5.02 -13.30 1.28
N ARG A 213 4.21 -14.23 1.73
CA ARG A 213 2.82 -14.38 1.31
C ARG A 213 1.93 -14.24 2.51
N GLN A 214 0.92 -13.39 2.39
CA GLN A 214 -0.06 -13.19 3.44
C GLN A 214 -1.47 -13.17 2.85
N ASN A 215 -2.36 -13.95 3.42
CA ASN A 215 -3.78 -13.90 3.16
C ASN A 215 -4.47 -13.32 4.38
N ILE A 216 -5.27 -12.28 4.17
CA ILE A 216 -5.97 -11.56 5.25
C ILE A 216 -7.45 -11.52 4.91
N LEU A 217 -8.29 -11.85 5.87
CA LEU A 217 -9.73 -11.63 5.78
C LEU A 217 -10.14 -10.60 6.82
N ASN A 218 -10.63 -9.46 6.35
CA ASN A 218 -11.29 -8.46 7.17
C ASN A 218 -12.80 -8.62 7.02
N ALA A 219 -13.51 -8.77 8.12
CA ALA A 219 -14.96 -8.91 8.14
C ALA A 219 -15.55 -7.92 9.13
N GLY A 220 -16.46 -7.07 8.66
CA GLY A 220 -17.12 -6.05 9.46
C GLY A 220 -18.64 -6.08 9.29
N ILE A 221 -19.36 -5.86 10.39
CA ILE A 221 -20.80 -5.58 10.37
C ILE A 221 -21.05 -4.28 11.10
N TYR A 222 -22.03 -3.52 10.64
CA TYR A 222 -22.34 -2.23 11.25
C TYR A 222 -23.82 -1.86 11.16
N ALA A 223 -24.22 -1.05 12.14
CA ALA A 223 -25.51 -0.41 12.17
C ALA A 223 -25.36 1.07 12.60
N GLN A 224 -26.11 1.93 11.96
CA GLN A 224 -26.13 3.36 12.27
C GLN A 224 -27.55 3.87 12.21
N LEU A 225 -27.88 4.79 13.11
CA LEU A 225 -29.10 5.59 13.04
C LEU A 225 -28.76 7.07 12.98
N GLN A 226 -29.61 7.82 12.30
CA GLN A 226 -29.59 9.26 12.23
C GLN A 226 -31.00 9.81 12.43
N THR A 227 -31.20 10.71 13.38
CA THR A 227 -32.52 11.21 13.72
C THR A 227 -32.48 12.68 14.14
N LYS A 228 -33.55 13.40 13.83
CA LYS A 228 -33.81 14.73 14.40
C LYS A 228 -34.62 14.56 15.67
N LEU A 229 -34.03 14.88 16.83
CA LEU A 229 -34.70 14.78 18.12
C LEU A 229 -35.68 15.95 18.33
N PHE A 230 -35.30 17.16 17.91
CA PHE A 230 -36.12 18.35 17.83
C PHE A 230 -35.57 19.27 16.74
N THR A 231 -36.25 20.41 16.50
CA THR A 231 -35.87 21.38 15.48
C THR A 231 -34.44 21.85 15.67
N GLY A 232 -33.60 21.74 14.63
CA GLY A 232 -32.19 22.12 14.64
C GLY A 232 -31.28 21.11 15.33
N PHE A 233 -31.76 20.05 16.01
CA PHE A 233 -30.93 19.09 16.72
C PHE A 233 -30.97 17.70 16.07
N GLU A 234 -29.81 17.25 15.60
CA GLU A 234 -29.62 15.96 14.95
C GLU A 234 -28.66 15.09 15.74
N LEU A 235 -29.02 13.84 15.93
CA LEU A 235 -28.18 12.78 16.53
C LEU A 235 -27.86 11.73 15.47
N MET A 236 -26.58 11.38 15.34
CA MET A 236 -26.11 10.20 14.65
C MET A 236 -25.41 9.29 15.65
N ALA A 237 -25.78 8.01 15.69
CA ALA A 237 -25.15 7.00 16.53
C ALA A 237 -24.95 5.72 15.71
N GLY A 238 -23.82 5.06 15.91
CA GLY A 238 -23.49 3.84 15.19
C GLY A 238 -22.59 2.91 16.00
N LEU A 239 -22.64 1.65 15.62
CA LEU A 239 -21.77 0.60 16.12
C LEU A 239 -21.24 -0.21 14.94
N ARG A 240 -19.93 -0.46 14.93
CA ARG A 240 -19.27 -1.37 13.99
C ARG A 240 -18.48 -2.42 14.75
N LEU A 241 -18.55 -3.65 14.31
CA LEU A 241 -17.80 -4.78 14.82
C LEU A 241 -16.92 -5.29 13.69
N ASP A 242 -15.61 -5.37 13.91
CA ASP A 242 -14.66 -5.84 12.92
C ASP A 242 -13.82 -6.98 13.45
N ASN A 243 -13.48 -7.90 12.57
CA ASN A 243 -12.50 -8.96 12.77
C ASN A 243 -11.51 -8.97 11.62
N ALA A 244 -10.22 -9.00 11.92
CA ALA A 244 -9.16 -9.24 10.96
C ALA A 244 -8.48 -10.56 11.30
N THR A 245 -8.38 -11.47 10.32
CA THR A 245 -7.73 -12.79 10.46
C THR A 245 -6.62 -12.92 9.42
N TYR A 246 -5.41 -13.19 9.91
CA TYR A 246 -4.21 -13.43 9.12
C TYR A 246 -3.98 -14.93 9.01
N PHE A 247 -4.11 -15.50 7.81
CA PHE A 247 -4.10 -16.96 7.61
C PHE A 247 -2.69 -17.55 7.60
N ASN A 248 -1.70 -16.80 7.12
CA ASN A 248 -0.33 -17.28 7.05
C ASN A 248 0.37 -17.00 8.38
N LYS A 249 0.89 -18.05 8.96
CA LYS A 249 1.68 -17.99 10.19
C LYS A 249 3.15 -17.82 9.84
N GLY A 250 3.88 -17.11 10.68
CA GLY A 250 5.34 -17.08 10.62
C GLY A 250 5.98 -18.43 10.93
N ASN A 251 7.26 -18.56 10.64
CA ASN A 251 8.04 -19.72 11.08
C ASN A 251 8.39 -19.60 12.57
N PHE A 252 8.39 -20.72 13.28
CA PHE A 252 8.84 -20.72 14.67
C PHE A 252 10.34 -20.42 14.74
N SER A 253 10.71 -19.46 15.57
CA SER A 253 12.10 -19.13 15.87
C SER A 253 12.46 -19.57 17.29
N GLN A 254 13.33 -20.57 17.41
CA GLN A 254 13.81 -21.05 18.71
C GLN A 254 14.55 -19.92 19.46
N LEU A 255 15.37 -19.14 18.77
CA LEU A 255 16.12 -18.03 19.35
C LEU A 255 15.20 -16.99 20.00
N VAL A 256 14.13 -16.58 19.31
CA VAL A 256 13.16 -15.62 19.84
C VAL A 256 12.42 -16.20 21.05
N TYR A 257 12.11 -17.48 20.99
CA TYR A 257 11.45 -18.16 22.10
C TYR A 257 12.35 -18.27 23.35
N ASP A 258 13.61 -18.60 23.17
CA ASP A 258 14.58 -18.75 24.27
C ASP A 258 14.91 -17.41 24.93
N GLU A 259 15.04 -16.33 24.14
CA GLU A 259 15.42 -15.00 24.64
C GLU A 259 14.24 -14.19 25.18
N LEU A 260 13.04 -14.33 24.58
CA LEU A 260 11.91 -13.46 24.86
C LEU A 260 10.65 -14.21 25.34
N GLY A 261 10.62 -15.54 25.30
CA GLY A 261 9.46 -16.35 25.61
C GLY A 261 8.30 -16.20 24.59
N LEU A 262 8.56 -15.61 23.43
CA LEU A 262 7.55 -15.29 22.42
C LEU A 262 7.54 -16.33 21.31
N ARG A 263 6.35 -16.78 20.92
CA ARG A 263 6.16 -17.65 19.75
C ARG A 263 5.97 -16.80 18.51
N THR A 264 6.79 -17.03 17.47
CA THR A 264 6.71 -16.33 16.18
C THR A 264 5.75 -16.98 15.19
N ASP A 265 5.25 -18.19 15.48
CA ASP A 265 4.35 -19.00 14.64
C ASP A 265 2.87 -18.95 15.08
N ASN A 266 2.52 -17.98 15.93
CA ASN A 266 1.14 -17.77 16.33
C ASN A 266 0.31 -17.20 15.17
N GLY A 267 -0.93 -17.66 15.03
CA GLY A 267 -1.91 -17.01 14.17
C GLY A 267 -2.32 -15.65 14.77
N LEU A 268 -2.50 -14.65 13.93
CA LEU A 268 -2.99 -13.35 14.33
C LEU A 268 -4.47 -13.22 13.95
N SER A 269 -5.30 -12.88 14.92
CA SER A 269 -6.69 -12.48 14.70
C SER A 269 -7.04 -11.37 15.70
N THR A 270 -7.71 -10.35 15.23
CA THR A 270 -8.12 -9.20 16.04
C THR A 270 -9.62 -9.05 15.99
N PHE A 271 -10.24 -8.65 17.10
CA PHE A 271 -11.65 -8.29 17.16
C PHE A 271 -11.81 -6.91 17.79
N GLN A 272 -12.63 -6.07 17.19
CA GLN A 272 -12.74 -4.68 17.57
C GLN A 272 -14.20 -4.24 17.59
N ILE A 273 -14.55 -3.45 18.62
CA ILE A 273 -15.86 -2.85 18.80
C ILE A 273 -15.69 -1.34 18.67
N GLN A 274 -16.38 -0.75 17.71
CA GLN A 274 -16.21 0.65 17.31
C GLN A 274 -17.53 1.42 17.42
N PRO A 275 -17.93 1.86 18.64
CA PRO A 275 -19.05 2.77 18.82
C PRO A 275 -18.68 4.17 18.35
N ARG A 276 -19.66 4.89 17.79
CA ARG A 276 -19.53 6.28 17.39
C ARG A 276 -20.81 7.06 17.65
N VAL A 277 -20.66 8.32 18.00
CA VAL A 277 -21.77 9.25 18.19
C VAL A 277 -21.39 10.63 17.68
N GLN A 278 -22.33 11.31 17.05
CA GLN A 278 -22.20 12.70 16.62
C GLN A 278 -23.51 13.42 16.88
N ILE A 279 -23.39 14.63 17.38
CA ILE A 279 -24.48 15.59 17.58
C ILE A 279 -24.21 16.78 16.67
N THR A 280 -25.24 17.23 15.95
CA THR A 280 -25.22 18.49 15.23
C THR A 280 -26.39 19.33 15.74
N TRP A 281 -26.09 20.54 16.24
CA TRP A 281 -27.09 21.45 16.74
C TRP A 281 -26.99 22.80 16.05
N ASP A 282 -28.01 23.11 15.29
CA ASP A 282 -28.28 24.40 14.67
C ASP A 282 -29.19 25.20 15.63
N PHE A 283 -28.61 26.17 16.34
CA PHE A 283 -29.28 26.87 17.45
C PHE A 283 -30.54 27.62 17.03
N ASN A 284 -30.63 28.05 15.80
CA ASN A 284 -31.71 28.89 15.30
C ASN A 284 -32.43 28.33 14.06
N ASP A 285 -32.08 27.08 13.62
CA ASP A 285 -32.60 26.39 12.43
C ASP A 285 -32.45 27.22 11.13
N LYS A 286 -31.47 28.15 11.11
CA LYS A 286 -31.15 29.00 9.95
C LYS A 286 -29.82 28.68 9.31
N HIS A 287 -29.12 27.66 9.80
CA HIS A 287 -27.80 27.25 9.38
C HIS A 287 -26.71 28.33 9.48
N THR A 288 -26.90 29.28 10.40
CA THR A 288 -25.93 30.36 10.68
C THR A 288 -24.99 30.02 11.81
N ASP A 289 -25.52 29.36 12.87
CA ASP A 289 -24.77 29.03 14.08
C ASP A 289 -24.95 27.54 14.39
N ILE A 290 -23.95 26.74 13.97
CA ILE A 290 -23.99 25.27 14.06
C ILE A 290 -22.88 24.78 15.00
N LEU A 291 -23.26 24.05 16.04
CA LEU A 291 -22.35 23.29 16.87
C LEU A 291 -22.34 21.83 16.42
N ARG A 292 -21.15 21.27 16.16
CA ARG A 292 -20.98 19.85 15.84
C ARG A 292 -19.96 19.21 16.78
N ILE A 293 -20.38 18.18 17.50
CA ILE A 293 -19.54 17.42 18.44
C ILE A 293 -19.72 15.95 18.13
N GLY A 294 -18.60 15.21 18.08
CA GLY A 294 -18.61 13.77 17.89
C GLY A 294 -17.43 13.09 18.56
N GLY A 295 -17.62 11.81 18.83
CA GLY A 295 -16.58 10.94 19.37
C GLY A 295 -16.86 9.48 19.02
N GLY A 296 -15.80 8.66 19.12
CA GLY A 296 -15.92 7.23 18.84
C GLY A 296 -14.60 6.51 19.05
N ILE A 297 -14.68 5.19 18.96
CA ILE A 297 -13.54 4.31 18.90
C ILE A 297 -13.33 3.97 17.43
N PHE A 298 -12.10 4.17 16.94
CA PHE A 298 -11.69 3.86 15.58
C PHE A 298 -10.50 2.92 15.66
N ALA A 299 -10.55 1.92 14.84
CA ALA A 299 -9.45 0.97 14.72
C ALA A 299 -8.98 0.90 13.28
N SER A 300 -7.70 0.66 13.11
CA SER A 300 -7.08 0.37 11.82
C SER A 300 -6.46 -1.01 11.86
N ASP A 301 -6.34 -1.62 10.68
CA ASP A 301 -5.57 -2.85 10.53
C ASP A 301 -4.09 -2.60 10.81
N ILE A 302 -3.38 -3.66 11.20
CA ILE A 302 -1.93 -3.65 11.27
C ILE A 302 -1.43 -3.56 9.83
N ASN A 303 -0.94 -2.39 9.44
CA ASN A 303 -0.26 -2.22 8.16
C ASN A 303 1.13 -2.85 8.28
N ASN A 304 1.41 -3.82 7.44
CA ASN A 304 2.73 -4.42 7.27
C ASN A 304 3.54 -3.66 6.23
#